data_48276fe66757086e22dc411f9954bf67
#
_entry.id   48276fe66757086e22dc411f9954bf67
#
_cell.length_a   1.000
_cell.length_b   1.000
_cell.length_c   1.000
_cell.angle_alpha   90.00
_cell.angle_beta   90.00
_cell.angle_gamma   90.00
#
_symmetry.space_group_name_H-M   'P 1'
#
loop_
_entity.id
_entity.type
_entity.pdbx_description
1 polymer ?
#
loop_
_entity_poly.entity_id
_entity_poly.type
_entity_poly.pdbx_seq_one_letter_code
_entity_poly.pdbx_strand_id
1 'polypeptide(L)'
;MVNSTRPLIVLCDIDNTVLNTEQLIVDEYNRRYNKSITLDDVTCWNYFSGKVDDDFFQFLTKPKTWDYVQPIEPICELVRTMVAHPDYFTVYLVTATNPLKTGLREKLTVASKATGADKHHIITCNDKHLLMGDIMIDDYTKNIDDTLCNDCWLIDRPWNKEYATSDDYSTTADKLSNNLKDCRFASVYVKETLHEHEAKSPKEIWRLIP
;
A
#
# COMPACT_ATOMS: atom_id res chain seq x y z
N MET A 1 23.28 18.82 -19.35
CA MET A 1 22.41 17.78 -18.78
C MET A 1 22.71 17.73 -17.31
N VAL A 2 21.80 18.20 -16.47
CA VAL A 2 21.95 18.13 -15.02
C VAL A 2 21.47 16.72 -14.65
N ASN A 3 22.42 15.81 -14.38
CA ASN A 3 22.06 14.55 -13.73
C ASN A 3 21.54 14.90 -12.35
N SER A 4 20.25 14.96 -12.18
CA SER A 4 19.61 15.09 -10.89
C SER A 4 19.64 13.72 -10.21
N THR A 5 20.71 13.49 -9.44
CA THR A 5 20.90 12.25 -8.66
C THR A 5 20.13 12.31 -7.33
N ARG A 6 18.91 12.82 -7.31
CA ARG A 6 18.10 12.74 -6.10
C ARG A 6 17.50 11.34 -5.94
N PRO A 7 17.32 10.86 -4.70
CA PRO A 7 16.58 9.64 -4.46
C PRO A 7 15.15 9.72 -5.01
N LEU A 8 14.62 8.58 -5.46
CA LEU A 8 13.20 8.45 -5.86
C LEU A 8 12.31 8.58 -4.62
N ILE A 9 11.31 9.44 -4.71
CA ILE A 9 10.29 9.60 -3.66
C ILE A 9 9.23 8.53 -3.84
N VAL A 10 9.14 7.62 -2.87
CA VAL A 10 8.15 6.53 -2.85
C VAL A 10 7.08 6.86 -1.81
N LEU A 11 5.84 6.91 -2.25
CA LEU A 11 4.65 7.06 -1.41
C LEU A 11 3.98 5.70 -1.28
N CYS A 12 4.07 5.08 -0.09
CA CYS A 12 3.55 3.75 0.15
C CYS A 12 2.37 3.80 1.13
N ASP A 13 1.20 3.32 0.71
CA ASP A 13 0.05 3.20 1.58
C ASP A 13 0.28 2.22 2.72
N ILE A 14 -0.49 2.34 3.80
CA ILE A 14 -0.40 1.48 4.98
C ILE A 14 -1.47 0.39 4.96
N ASP A 15 -2.76 0.78 4.87
CA ASP A 15 -3.87 -0.15 5.02
C ASP A 15 -3.98 -1.06 3.79
N ASN A 16 -3.98 -2.37 4.03
CA ASN A 16 -4.03 -3.39 2.97
C ASN A 16 -2.88 -3.35 1.96
N THR A 17 -1.91 -2.49 2.17
CA THR A 17 -0.66 -2.40 1.42
C THR A 17 0.49 -2.97 2.24
N VAL A 18 0.86 -2.37 3.37
CA VAL A 18 1.88 -2.92 4.29
C VAL A 18 1.27 -3.65 5.49
N LEU A 19 0.07 -3.29 5.92
CA LEU A 19 -0.68 -3.94 7.00
C LEU A 19 -1.99 -4.54 6.48
N ASN A 20 -2.26 -5.78 6.84
CA ASN A 20 -3.49 -6.49 6.44
C ASN A 20 -4.69 -6.04 7.29
N THR A 21 -5.07 -4.77 7.16
CA THR A 21 -6.13 -4.13 7.96
C THR A 21 -7.50 -4.75 7.68
N GLU A 22 -7.78 -5.13 6.42
CA GLU A 22 -9.04 -5.76 6.04
C GLU A 22 -9.24 -7.12 6.72
N GLN A 23 -8.15 -7.86 7.01
CA GLN A 23 -8.27 -9.10 7.77
C GLN A 23 -8.78 -8.86 9.19
N LEU A 24 -8.36 -7.77 9.86
CA LEU A 24 -8.93 -7.40 11.16
C LEU A 24 -10.42 -7.12 11.08
N ILE A 25 -10.87 -6.49 9.98
CA ILE A 25 -12.27 -6.18 9.74
C ILE A 25 -13.08 -7.46 9.50
N VAL A 26 -12.56 -8.38 8.69
CA VAL A 26 -13.16 -9.69 8.45
C VAL A 26 -13.28 -10.49 9.75
N ASP A 27 -12.22 -10.53 10.56
CA ASP A 27 -12.20 -11.28 11.83
C ASP A 27 -13.23 -10.71 12.82
N GLU A 28 -13.30 -9.37 12.95
CA GLU A 28 -14.30 -8.72 13.81
C GLU A 28 -15.72 -8.91 13.29
N TYR A 29 -15.93 -8.87 11.97
CA TYR A 29 -17.22 -9.15 11.34
C TYR A 29 -17.67 -10.58 11.64
N ASN A 30 -16.81 -11.56 11.43
CA ASN A 30 -17.10 -12.96 11.73
C ASN A 30 -17.44 -13.17 13.20
N ARG A 31 -16.66 -12.56 14.09
CA ARG A 31 -16.87 -12.63 15.54
C ARG A 31 -18.19 -11.99 15.96
N ARG A 32 -18.51 -10.78 15.45
CA ARG A 32 -19.67 -9.98 15.90
C ARG A 32 -20.98 -10.49 15.35
N TYR A 33 -20.98 -10.94 14.09
CA TYR A 33 -22.19 -11.35 13.38
C TYR A 33 -22.33 -12.87 13.17
N ASN A 34 -21.45 -13.66 13.84
CA ASN A 34 -21.41 -15.12 13.72
C ASN A 34 -21.37 -15.57 12.26
N LYS A 35 -20.44 -14.99 11.50
CA LYS A 35 -20.18 -15.31 10.09
C LYS A 35 -18.86 -16.09 9.96
N SER A 36 -18.56 -16.54 8.75
CA SER A 36 -17.36 -17.30 8.41
C SER A 36 -16.83 -16.90 7.03
N ILE A 37 -16.85 -15.61 6.71
CA ILE A 37 -16.27 -15.12 5.46
C ILE A 37 -14.75 -15.07 5.59
N THR A 38 -14.10 -15.12 4.43
CA THR A 38 -12.66 -14.94 4.26
C THR A 38 -12.36 -13.60 3.61
N LEU A 39 -11.08 -13.24 3.51
CA LEU A 39 -10.67 -12.04 2.79
C LEU A 39 -11.07 -12.10 1.31
N ASP A 40 -11.04 -13.29 0.68
CA ASP A 40 -11.41 -13.48 -0.72
C ASP A 40 -12.90 -13.20 -1.01
N ASP A 41 -13.75 -13.23 0.02
CA ASP A 41 -15.16 -12.87 -0.11
C ASP A 41 -15.38 -11.34 -0.17
N VAL A 42 -14.36 -10.55 0.18
CA VAL A 42 -14.40 -9.08 0.16
C VAL A 42 -14.05 -8.57 -1.24
N THR A 43 -14.98 -8.70 -2.16
CA THR A 43 -14.76 -8.46 -3.60
C THR A 43 -14.96 -7.02 -4.05
N CYS A 44 -15.29 -6.10 -3.16
CA CYS A 44 -15.44 -4.68 -3.48
C CYS A 44 -15.08 -3.80 -2.28
N TRP A 45 -14.62 -2.58 -2.57
CA TRP A 45 -14.19 -1.61 -1.55
C TRP A 45 -15.25 -1.31 -0.47
N ASN A 46 -16.52 -1.33 -0.84
CA ASN A 46 -17.63 -1.05 0.08
C ASN A 46 -18.33 -2.33 0.58
N TYR A 47 -17.61 -3.44 0.65
CA TYR A 47 -18.19 -4.76 0.95
C TYR A 47 -19.06 -4.77 2.21
N PHE A 48 -18.66 -4.08 3.27
CA PHE A 48 -19.39 -4.04 4.55
C PHE A 48 -20.51 -3.00 4.60
N SER A 49 -20.65 -2.16 3.58
CA SER A 49 -21.72 -1.15 3.54
C SER A 49 -23.09 -1.80 3.60
N GLY A 50 -23.93 -1.34 4.54
CA GLY A 50 -25.27 -1.90 4.79
C GLY A 50 -25.29 -3.30 5.40
N LYS A 51 -24.15 -3.88 5.76
CA LYS A 51 -24.03 -5.19 6.40
C LYS A 51 -23.65 -5.11 7.87
N VAL A 52 -23.25 -3.93 8.34
CA VAL A 52 -22.74 -3.70 9.69
C VAL A 52 -23.43 -2.52 10.35
N ASP A 53 -23.39 -2.48 11.69
CA ASP A 53 -23.92 -1.39 12.49
C ASP A 53 -23.01 -0.15 12.40
N ASP A 54 -23.54 1.04 12.67
CA ASP A 54 -22.82 2.33 12.59
C ASP A 54 -21.57 2.39 13.48
N ASP A 55 -21.56 1.63 14.58
CA ASP A 55 -20.43 1.58 15.51
C ASP A 55 -19.42 0.48 15.18
N PHE A 56 -19.64 -0.30 14.13
CA PHE A 56 -18.82 -1.47 13.81
C PHE A 56 -17.33 -1.13 13.73
N PHE A 57 -16.95 -0.10 13.00
CA PHE A 57 -15.56 0.27 12.79
C PHE A 57 -14.88 0.93 14.02
N GLN A 58 -15.62 1.18 15.11
CA GLN A 58 -15.04 1.77 16.32
C GLN A 58 -13.95 0.89 16.95
N PHE A 59 -13.92 -0.41 16.68
CA PHE A 59 -12.86 -1.28 17.20
C PHE A 59 -11.47 -0.89 16.66
N LEU A 60 -11.37 -0.33 15.45
CA LEU A 60 -10.12 0.17 14.88
C LEU A 60 -9.55 1.38 15.63
N THR A 61 -10.37 2.04 16.48
CA THR A 61 -9.91 3.13 17.32
C THR A 61 -9.22 2.65 18.59
N LYS A 62 -9.39 1.38 18.95
CA LYS A 62 -8.79 0.82 20.17
C LYS A 62 -7.31 0.49 19.92
N PRO A 63 -6.39 1.00 20.74
CA PRO A 63 -4.95 0.76 20.57
C PRO A 63 -4.60 -0.72 20.45
N LYS A 64 -5.16 -1.57 21.30
CA LYS A 64 -4.92 -3.02 21.31
C LYS A 64 -5.34 -3.76 20.03
N THR A 65 -6.20 -3.19 19.21
CA THR A 65 -6.59 -3.81 17.92
C THR A 65 -5.39 -3.98 17.03
N TRP A 66 -4.48 -3.01 17.04
CA TRP A 66 -3.29 -3.00 16.19
C TRP A 66 -2.20 -4.00 16.61
N ASP A 67 -2.31 -4.58 17.81
CA ASP A 67 -1.42 -5.67 18.24
C ASP A 67 -1.68 -6.97 17.44
N TYR A 68 -2.84 -7.09 16.80
CA TYR A 68 -3.24 -8.28 16.05
C TYR A 68 -3.07 -8.14 14.53
N VAL A 69 -2.84 -6.92 14.02
CA VAL A 69 -2.64 -6.71 12.59
C VAL A 69 -1.38 -7.41 12.11
N GLN A 70 -1.50 -8.14 11.00
CA GLN A 70 -0.35 -8.81 10.40
C GLN A 70 0.25 -7.94 9.30
N PRO A 71 1.58 -7.83 9.21
CA PRO A 71 2.24 -7.21 8.09
C PRO A 71 2.04 -8.07 6.83
N ILE A 72 2.01 -7.40 5.68
CA ILE A 72 2.03 -8.05 4.37
C ILE A 72 3.49 -8.19 3.99
N GLU A 73 4.11 -9.28 4.44
CA GLU A 73 5.57 -9.46 4.42
C GLU A 73 6.24 -9.20 3.08
N PRO A 74 5.73 -9.65 1.92
CA PRO A 74 6.37 -9.35 0.64
C PRO A 74 6.51 -7.85 0.37
N ILE A 75 5.49 -7.06 0.76
CA ILE A 75 5.52 -5.60 0.59
C ILE A 75 6.41 -4.96 1.64
N CYS A 76 6.32 -5.44 2.88
CA CYS A 76 7.17 -4.95 3.96
C CYS A 76 8.66 -5.21 3.65
N GLU A 77 9.01 -6.36 3.07
CA GLU A 77 10.37 -6.67 2.64
C GLU A 77 10.84 -5.71 1.54
N LEU A 78 10.00 -5.46 0.52
CA LEU A 78 10.27 -4.49 -0.53
C LEU A 78 10.54 -3.10 0.06
N VAL A 79 9.67 -2.63 0.94
CA VAL A 79 9.80 -1.31 1.58
C VAL A 79 11.05 -1.26 2.47
N ARG A 80 11.33 -2.30 3.27
CA ARG A 80 12.58 -2.38 4.08
C ARG A 80 13.82 -2.26 3.21
N THR A 81 13.82 -2.91 2.06
CA THR A 81 14.96 -2.81 1.13
C THR A 81 15.11 -1.41 0.58
N MET A 82 14.01 -0.76 0.18
CA MET A 82 14.07 0.64 -0.28
C MET A 82 14.59 1.58 0.83
N VAL A 83 14.08 1.41 2.06
CA VAL A 83 14.50 2.19 3.24
C VAL A 83 15.98 1.99 3.56
N ALA A 84 16.51 0.78 3.35
CA ALA A 84 17.93 0.47 3.57
C ALA A 84 18.86 1.12 2.53
N HIS A 85 18.31 1.65 1.43
CA HIS A 85 19.09 2.25 0.34
C HIS A 85 18.71 3.73 0.12
N PRO A 86 18.99 4.63 1.08
CA PRO A 86 18.57 6.03 1.05
C PRO A 86 19.21 6.85 -0.09
N ASP A 87 20.29 6.38 -0.67
CA ASP A 87 20.89 7.01 -1.85
C ASP A 87 20.01 6.88 -3.10
N TYR A 88 19.12 5.87 -3.12
CA TYR A 88 18.21 5.60 -4.25
C TYR A 88 16.75 5.92 -3.94
N PHE A 89 16.32 5.82 -2.67
CA PHE A 89 14.92 5.95 -2.29
C PHE A 89 14.73 6.81 -1.05
N THR A 90 13.69 7.64 -1.09
CA THR A 90 13.11 8.28 0.09
C THR A 90 11.69 7.77 0.23
N VAL A 91 11.44 6.87 1.17
CA VAL A 91 10.14 6.24 1.35
C VAL A 91 9.32 6.98 2.39
N TYR A 92 8.11 7.37 2.02
CA TYR A 92 7.08 7.87 2.93
C TYR A 92 5.94 6.86 3.04
N LEU A 93 5.59 6.50 4.26
CA LEU A 93 4.33 5.79 4.52
C LEU A 93 3.19 6.80 4.50
N VAL A 94 2.15 6.51 3.74
CA VAL A 94 0.99 7.40 3.58
C VAL A 94 -0.26 6.70 4.03
N THR A 95 -1.09 7.34 4.85
CA THR A 95 -2.38 6.76 5.25
C THR A 95 -3.44 7.83 5.42
N ALA A 96 -4.69 7.46 5.14
CA ALA A 96 -5.82 8.29 5.49
C ALA A 96 -6.00 8.36 7.02
N THR A 97 -6.39 9.52 7.52
CA THR A 97 -6.83 9.66 8.91
C THR A 97 -8.30 9.27 9.00
N ASN A 98 -8.58 8.20 9.73
CA ASN A 98 -9.96 8.02 10.18
C ASN A 98 -10.32 9.19 11.13
N PRO A 99 -11.51 9.80 11.04
CA PRO A 99 -11.96 10.83 11.98
C PRO A 99 -11.94 10.36 13.45
N LEU A 100 -11.85 9.07 13.69
CA LEU A 100 -11.68 8.46 15.01
C LEU A 100 -10.18 8.43 15.37
N LYS A 101 -9.74 9.46 16.05
CA LYS A 101 -8.32 9.81 16.31
C LYS A 101 -7.52 8.85 17.21
N THR A 102 -8.16 7.91 17.88
CA THR A 102 -7.49 6.92 18.76
C THR A 102 -7.13 5.67 17.95
N GLY A 103 -6.00 5.04 18.26
CA GLY A 103 -5.48 3.88 17.51
C GLY A 103 -4.54 4.24 16.34
N LEU A 104 -4.55 5.48 15.87
CA LEU A 104 -3.68 5.91 14.76
C LEU A 104 -2.20 5.76 15.12
N ARG A 105 -1.81 6.17 16.33
CA ARG A 105 -0.43 6.08 16.80
C ARG A 105 0.09 4.64 16.77
N GLU A 106 -0.72 3.71 17.23
CA GLU A 106 -0.40 2.28 17.28
C GLU A 106 -0.28 1.70 15.87
N LYS A 107 -1.23 2.00 15.00
CA LYS A 107 -1.17 1.67 13.57
C LYS A 107 0.15 2.14 12.94
N LEU A 108 0.48 3.43 13.09
CA LEU A 108 1.71 3.99 12.55
C LEU A 108 2.97 3.35 13.14
N THR A 109 2.93 3.01 14.43
CA THR A 109 4.03 2.31 15.11
C THR A 109 4.25 0.92 14.53
N VAL A 110 3.16 0.16 14.30
CA VAL A 110 3.24 -1.18 13.70
C VAL A 110 3.76 -1.09 12.26
N ALA A 111 3.22 -0.18 11.46
CA ALA A 111 3.66 0.02 10.08
C ALA A 111 5.15 0.41 9.99
N SER A 112 5.60 1.35 10.83
CA SER A 112 7.01 1.74 10.90
C SER A 112 7.92 0.57 11.30
N LYS A 113 7.53 -0.23 12.28
CA LYS A 113 8.28 -1.44 12.67
C LYS A 113 8.34 -2.48 11.55
N ALA A 114 7.22 -2.70 10.85
CA ALA A 114 7.14 -3.69 9.78
C ALA A 114 8.00 -3.31 8.57
N THR A 115 8.12 -2.02 8.27
CA THR A 115 8.80 -1.51 7.07
C THR A 115 10.18 -0.93 7.32
N GLY A 116 10.55 -0.66 8.57
CA GLY A 116 11.77 0.07 8.92
C GLY A 116 11.72 1.58 8.60
N ALA A 117 10.59 2.09 8.10
CA ALA A 117 10.46 3.51 7.78
C ALA A 117 10.51 4.37 9.05
N ASP A 118 11.25 5.48 8.98
CA ASP A 118 11.35 6.43 10.08
C ASP A 118 9.98 7.09 10.34
N LYS A 119 9.69 7.33 11.62
CA LYS A 119 8.46 8.01 12.06
C LYS A 119 8.29 9.42 11.47
N HIS A 120 9.37 10.07 11.06
CA HIS A 120 9.35 11.36 10.37
C HIS A 120 9.00 11.25 8.88
N HIS A 121 8.99 10.03 8.33
CA HIS A 121 8.58 9.71 6.97
C HIS A 121 7.18 9.11 6.94
N ILE A 122 6.27 9.62 7.77
CA ILE A 122 4.87 9.23 7.78
C ILE A 122 4.00 10.43 7.47
N ILE A 123 3.16 10.30 6.45
CA ILE A 123 2.21 11.33 6.01
C ILE A 123 0.79 10.83 6.28
N THR A 124 0.01 11.64 6.98
CA THR A 124 -1.43 11.40 7.11
C THR A 124 -2.18 12.32 6.16
N CYS A 125 -2.85 11.75 5.16
CA CYS A 125 -3.52 12.50 4.11
C CYS A 125 -4.74 11.72 3.61
N ASN A 126 -5.92 12.34 3.65
CA ASN A 126 -7.14 11.72 3.13
C ASN A 126 -7.23 11.82 1.61
N ASP A 127 -6.72 12.92 1.05
CA ASP A 127 -6.73 13.19 -0.38
C ASP A 127 -5.33 12.94 -0.96
N LYS A 128 -4.97 11.68 -1.15
CA LYS A 128 -3.62 11.29 -1.59
C LYS A 128 -3.24 11.85 -2.96
N HIS A 129 -4.22 12.21 -3.80
CA HIS A 129 -3.99 12.88 -5.07
C HIS A 129 -3.29 14.26 -4.93
N LEU A 130 -3.25 14.83 -3.73
CA LEU A 130 -2.49 16.05 -3.46
C LEU A 130 -1.00 15.80 -3.24
N LEU A 131 -0.60 14.54 -3.10
CA LEU A 131 0.79 14.17 -2.85
C LEU A 131 1.50 13.92 -4.18
N MET A 132 2.71 14.42 -4.27
CA MET A 132 3.58 14.26 -5.44
C MET A 132 4.80 13.42 -5.06
N GLY A 133 5.08 12.39 -5.84
CA GLY A 133 6.22 11.51 -5.69
C GLY A 133 6.65 10.92 -7.03
N ASP A 134 7.62 10.03 -6.99
CA ASP A 134 8.03 9.30 -8.20
C ASP A 134 7.23 8.00 -8.33
N ILE A 135 6.96 7.32 -7.21
CA ILE A 135 6.24 6.05 -7.17
C ILE A 135 5.13 6.11 -6.11
N MET A 136 3.91 5.68 -6.48
CA MET A 136 2.81 5.39 -5.55
C MET A 136 2.62 3.89 -5.44
N ILE A 137 2.54 3.36 -4.21
CA ILE A 137 2.21 1.96 -3.92
C ILE A 137 0.92 1.97 -3.10
N ASP A 138 -0.17 1.41 -3.62
CA ASP A 138 -1.49 1.48 -2.98
C ASP A 138 -2.34 0.29 -3.42
N ASP A 139 -3.33 -0.11 -2.61
CA ASP A 139 -4.31 -1.15 -2.95
C ASP A 139 -5.63 -0.59 -3.50
N TYR A 140 -5.83 0.73 -3.38
CA TYR A 140 -7.06 1.40 -3.79
C TYR A 140 -6.90 2.08 -5.14
N THR A 141 -7.65 1.60 -6.13
CA THR A 141 -7.58 2.05 -7.53
C THR A 141 -7.75 3.55 -7.69
N LYS A 142 -8.66 4.18 -6.91
CA LYS A 142 -8.88 5.62 -6.99
C LYS A 142 -7.63 6.44 -6.62
N ASN A 143 -6.83 5.96 -5.65
CA ASN A 143 -5.59 6.63 -5.30
C ASN A 143 -4.56 6.53 -6.43
N ILE A 144 -4.63 5.47 -7.22
CA ILE A 144 -3.78 5.25 -8.39
C ILE A 144 -4.22 6.14 -9.56
N ASP A 145 -5.53 6.18 -9.87
CA ASP A 145 -6.07 6.94 -10.99
C ASP A 145 -5.85 8.45 -10.85
N ASP A 146 -6.03 8.96 -9.63
CA ASP A 146 -5.97 10.39 -9.33
C ASP A 146 -4.57 10.87 -8.89
N THR A 147 -3.55 10.00 -8.92
CA THR A 147 -2.22 10.32 -8.39
C THR A 147 -1.44 11.31 -9.26
N LEU A 148 -0.56 12.09 -8.61
CA LEU A 148 0.45 12.93 -9.26
C LEU A 148 1.83 12.26 -9.32
N CYS A 149 1.92 10.98 -8.97
CA CYS A 149 3.16 10.21 -9.08
C CYS A 149 3.42 9.79 -10.53
N ASN A 150 4.69 9.59 -10.85
CA ASN A 150 5.11 9.21 -12.20
C ASN A 150 4.85 7.73 -12.49
N ASP A 151 4.97 6.88 -11.48
CA ASP A 151 4.72 5.44 -11.57
C ASP A 151 3.79 5.00 -10.44
N CYS A 152 2.98 3.97 -10.70
CA CYS A 152 1.96 3.49 -9.78
C CYS A 152 1.96 1.98 -9.72
N TRP A 153 2.02 1.45 -8.49
CA TRP A 153 2.00 0.02 -8.23
C TRP A 153 0.76 -0.35 -7.44
N LEU A 154 -0.22 -0.90 -8.14
CA LEU A 154 -1.43 -1.40 -7.53
C LEU A 154 -1.16 -2.77 -6.88
N ILE A 155 -1.44 -2.87 -5.59
CA ILE A 155 -1.35 -4.13 -4.87
C ILE A 155 -2.60 -4.95 -5.17
N ASP A 156 -2.40 -6.16 -5.72
CA ASP A 156 -3.51 -7.07 -6.05
C ASP A 156 -4.26 -7.50 -4.77
N ARG A 157 -5.53 -7.16 -4.72
CA ARG A 157 -6.47 -7.48 -3.63
C ARG A 157 -7.78 -8.01 -4.21
N PRO A 158 -8.58 -8.75 -3.43
CA PRO A 158 -9.86 -9.26 -3.92
C PRO A 158 -10.80 -8.18 -4.48
N TRP A 159 -10.73 -6.97 -3.93
CA TRP A 159 -11.61 -5.84 -4.31
C TRP A 159 -11.16 -5.02 -5.52
N ASN A 160 -9.97 -5.31 -6.07
CA ASN A 160 -9.45 -4.59 -7.24
C ASN A 160 -9.06 -5.49 -8.41
N LYS A 161 -9.49 -6.75 -8.42
CA LYS A 161 -9.11 -7.74 -9.44
C LYS A 161 -9.57 -7.36 -10.85
N GLU A 162 -10.76 -6.79 -10.97
CA GLU A 162 -11.28 -6.35 -12.28
C GLU A 162 -10.42 -5.24 -12.88
N TYR A 163 -9.90 -4.37 -12.02
CA TYR A 163 -9.02 -3.29 -12.43
C TYR A 163 -7.67 -3.81 -12.95
N ALA A 164 -7.08 -4.77 -12.27
CA ALA A 164 -5.79 -5.35 -12.63
C ALA A 164 -5.83 -6.17 -13.94
N THR A 165 -7.01 -6.53 -14.44
CA THR A 165 -7.20 -7.28 -15.70
C THR A 165 -7.52 -6.39 -16.90
N SER A 166 -7.66 -5.07 -16.73
CA SER A 166 -7.90 -4.17 -17.86
C SER A 166 -6.64 -4.03 -18.72
N ASP A 167 -6.82 -3.99 -20.05
CA ASP A 167 -5.72 -3.91 -21.04
C ASP A 167 -4.85 -2.65 -20.89
N ASP A 168 -5.34 -1.64 -20.16
CA ASP A 168 -4.62 -0.39 -19.89
C ASP A 168 -3.51 -0.54 -18.85
N TYR A 169 -3.49 -1.67 -18.12
CA TYR A 169 -2.49 -1.95 -17.11
C TYR A 169 -1.54 -3.03 -17.60
N SER A 170 -0.36 -2.64 -18.04
CA SER A 170 0.66 -3.63 -18.33
C SER A 170 1.02 -4.38 -17.05
N THR A 171 0.63 -5.64 -17.00
CA THR A 171 0.89 -6.53 -15.88
C THR A 171 2.39 -6.70 -15.64
N THR A 172 2.97 -5.81 -14.87
CA THR A 172 4.28 -6.05 -14.25
C THR A 172 4.15 -7.16 -13.18
N ALA A 173 2.91 -7.55 -12.89
CA ALA A 173 2.56 -8.64 -11.97
C ALA A 173 3.30 -9.94 -12.26
N ASP A 174 3.39 -10.35 -13.51
CA ASP A 174 4.08 -11.58 -13.90
C ASP A 174 5.60 -11.52 -13.71
N LYS A 175 6.17 -10.32 -13.73
CA LYS A 175 7.61 -10.10 -13.58
C LYS A 175 8.05 -10.02 -12.10
N LEU A 176 7.15 -9.65 -11.20
CA LEU A 176 7.39 -9.56 -9.75
C LEU A 176 6.89 -10.80 -9.00
N SER A 177 5.92 -11.55 -9.55
CA SER A 177 5.28 -12.70 -8.90
C SER A 177 6.23 -13.83 -8.52
N ASN A 178 7.39 -13.94 -9.20
CA ASN A 178 8.38 -14.98 -8.88
C ASN A 178 9.10 -14.74 -7.55
N ASN A 179 9.07 -13.52 -7.00
CA ASN A 179 9.71 -13.16 -5.74
C ASN A 179 8.71 -12.76 -4.64
N LEU A 180 7.43 -12.56 -4.99
CA LEU A 180 6.39 -12.06 -4.09
C LEU A 180 5.15 -12.97 -4.23
N LYS A 181 5.23 -14.18 -3.68
CA LYS A 181 4.24 -15.26 -3.91
C LYS A 181 2.79 -14.88 -3.60
N ASP A 182 2.57 -13.91 -2.71
CA ASP A 182 1.25 -13.56 -2.20
C ASP A 182 0.76 -12.16 -2.63
N CYS A 183 1.58 -11.41 -3.39
CA CYS A 183 1.22 -10.08 -3.84
C CYS A 183 1.56 -9.90 -5.32
N ARG A 184 0.57 -9.54 -6.10
CA ARG A 184 0.76 -9.11 -7.49
C ARG A 184 0.76 -7.59 -7.52
N PHE A 185 1.66 -7.04 -8.32
CA PHE A 185 1.69 -5.61 -8.60
C PHE A 185 1.22 -5.40 -10.04
N ALA A 186 0.33 -4.46 -10.24
CA ALA A 186 0.07 -3.90 -11.55
C ALA A 186 0.74 -2.53 -11.61
N SER A 187 1.67 -2.35 -12.50
CA SER A 187 2.20 -1.03 -12.83
C SER A 187 1.25 -0.38 -13.81
N VAL A 188 0.66 0.72 -13.41
CA VAL A 188 -0.37 1.40 -14.19
C VAL A 188 0.22 2.31 -15.25
N TYR A 189 1.43 2.78 -15.04
CA TYR A 189 2.06 3.64 -16.03
C TYR A 189 3.55 3.85 -15.75
N VAL A 190 4.38 3.63 -16.75
CA VAL A 190 5.77 4.08 -16.78
C VAL A 190 5.84 5.29 -17.69
N LYS A 191 5.76 6.50 -17.11
CA LYS A 191 6.09 7.70 -17.88
C LYS A 191 7.60 7.79 -18.06
N GLU A 192 7.99 8.38 -19.19
CA GLU A 192 9.37 8.59 -19.62
C GLU A 192 10.29 9.31 -18.61
N THR A 193 9.72 9.81 -17.51
CA THR A 193 10.44 10.56 -16.46
C THR A 193 11.34 9.74 -15.56
N LEU A 194 11.24 8.41 -15.55
CA LEU A 194 12.20 7.53 -14.85
C LEU A 194 13.49 7.29 -15.64
N HIS A 195 13.62 7.86 -16.83
CA HIS A 195 14.81 7.70 -17.68
C HIS A 195 16.13 8.14 -17.03
N GLU A 196 16.07 9.02 -16.04
CA GLU A 196 17.27 9.45 -15.32
C GLU A 196 17.90 8.33 -14.47
N HIS A 197 17.13 7.31 -14.12
CA HIS A 197 17.59 6.16 -13.33
C HIS A 197 17.69 4.86 -14.14
N GLU A 198 17.43 4.92 -15.46
CA GLU A 198 17.42 3.74 -16.36
C GLU A 198 16.48 2.60 -15.93
N ALA A 199 15.72 2.78 -14.85
CA ALA A 199 14.84 1.79 -14.28
C ALA A 199 13.42 1.98 -14.79
N LYS A 200 12.85 0.95 -15.40
CA LYS A 200 11.51 0.95 -15.99
C LYS A 200 10.53 0.04 -15.28
N SER A 201 11.00 -0.69 -14.28
CA SER A 201 10.19 -1.64 -13.55
C SER A 201 10.75 -1.87 -12.15
N PRO A 202 9.96 -2.37 -11.19
CA PRO A 202 10.46 -2.75 -9.88
C PRO A 202 11.66 -3.70 -9.92
N LYS A 203 11.70 -4.64 -10.87
CA LYS A 203 12.86 -5.52 -11.07
C LYS A 203 14.12 -4.77 -11.52
N GLU A 204 13.97 -3.72 -12.30
CA GLU A 204 15.09 -2.88 -12.75
C GLU A 204 15.56 -2.02 -11.60
N ILE A 205 14.66 -1.49 -10.79
CA ILE A 205 14.99 -0.78 -9.56
C ILE A 205 15.77 -1.70 -8.61
N TRP A 206 15.31 -2.93 -8.40
CA TRP A 206 16.04 -3.92 -7.59
C TRP A 206 17.45 -4.20 -8.07
N ARG A 207 17.70 -4.15 -9.37
CA ARG A 207 19.06 -4.34 -9.93
C ARG A 207 20.00 -3.16 -9.71
N LEU A 208 19.44 -1.99 -9.39
CA LEU A 208 20.22 -0.79 -9.04
C LEU A 208 20.66 -0.79 -7.58
N ILE A 209 20.08 -1.66 -6.76
CA ILE A 209 20.44 -1.83 -5.36
C ILE A 209 21.62 -2.79 -5.28
N PRO A 210 22.78 -2.36 -4.79
CA PRO A 210 23.98 -3.19 -4.71
C PRO A 210 23.85 -4.38 -3.75
#